data_3f73527b3460259e3c1bea8c23cded87
#
_entry.id   3f73527b3460259e3c1bea8c23cded87
#
_cell.length_a   1.000
_cell.length_b   1.000
_cell.length_c   1.000
_cell.angle_alpha   90.00
_cell.angle_beta   90.00
_cell.angle_gamma   90.00
#
_symmetry.space_group_name_H-M   'P 1'
#
loop_
_entity.id
_entity.type
_entity.pdbx_description
1 polymer ?
#
loop_
_entity_poly.entity_id
_entity_poly.type
_entity_poly.pdbx_seq_one_letter_code
_entity_poly.pdbx_strand_id
1 'polypeptide(L)'
;MGTLVLILLGDGVVANVLLKRSKAEGGGWMVIASGWAFAVMAGVFTAIAYGSSDAHLNPAVTIGFAVSTGHFAKFAPYLVAQMAGAFAGAILVWLHFLPHWEQTPDEGLKLACFCTAPAIRRFGANLISEILGTLVLVLVVGAIFSKAVADSGPASGLGPYLVAALVWGIGLSLGGTTGYAINPARDFGPRLAHALLPVAGKGPSDWGYAVVPILGPLIGGGLGGLLLRAVAR
;
A
#
# COMPACT_ATOMS: atom_id res chain seq x y z
N MET A 1 -7.99 7.70 -9.38
CA MET A 1 -9.09 7.63 -8.38
C MET A 1 -8.87 6.49 -7.38
N GLY A 2 -8.73 5.22 -7.80
CA GLY A 2 -8.60 4.09 -6.86
C GLY A 2 -7.45 4.25 -5.85
N THR A 3 -6.27 4.66 -6.30
CA THR A 3 -5.12 4.87 -5.40
C THR A 3 -5.34 6.06 -4.44
N LEU A 4 -6.07 7.10 -4.88
CA LEU A 4 -6.46 8.20 -4.00
C LEU A 4 -7.34 7.68 -2.85
N VAL A 5 -8.37 6.88 -3.15
CA VAL A 5 -9.26 6.30 -2.13
C VAL A 5 -8.50 5.33 -1.23
N LEU A 6 -7.61 4.50 -1.80
CA LEU A 6 -6.72 3.62 -1.05
C LEU A 6 -5.94 4.39 0.02
N ILE A 7 -5.28 5.49 -0.36
CA ILE A 7 -4.45 6.27 0.56
C ILE A 7 -5.30 7.09 1.53
N LEU A 8 -6.39 7.70 1.08
CA LEU A 8 -7.28 8.44 1.97
C LEU A 8 -7.78 7.58 3.14
N LEU A 9 -8.18 6.34 2.86
CA LEU A 9 -8.65 5.42 3.91
C LEU A 9 -7.50 4.75 4.67
N GLY A 10 -6.44 4.34 3.97
CA GLY A 10 -5.30 3.62 4.55
C GLY A 10 -4.43 4.49 5.45
N ASP A 11 -3.97 5.64 4.96
CA ASP A 11 -3.26 6.61 5.81
C ASP A 11 -4.22 7.24 6.83
N GLY A 12 -5.50 7.37 6.46
CA GLY A 12 -6.57 7.84 7.34
C GLY A 12 -6.75 6.98 8.58
N VAL A 13 -6.77 5.64 8.45
CA VAL A 13 -6.86 4.76 9.63
C VAL A 13 -5.61 4.85 10.50
N VAL A 14 -4.42 5.01 9.90
CA VAL A 14 -3.18 5.21 10.67
C VAL A 14 -3.26 6.53 11.45
N ALA A 15 -3.64 7.62 10.80
CA ALA A 15 -3.85 8.91 11.45
C ALA A 15 -4.90 8.83 12.58
N ASN A 16 -6.00 8.11 12.36
CA ASN A 16 -7.03 7.92 13.37
C ASN A 16 -6.53 7.16 14.60
N VAL A 17 -5.60 6.21 14.43
CA VAL A 17 -5.02 5.42 15.55
C VAL A 17 -3.88 6.15 16.25
N LEU A 18 -3.06 6.92 15.50
CA LEU A 18 -1.81 7.48 16.02
C LEU A 18 -1.92 8.93 16.49
N LEU A 19 -2.79 9.74 15.85
CA LEU A 19 -2.88 11.14 16.20
C LEU A 19 -3.65 11.35 17.52
N LYS A 20 -3.14 12.26 18.31
CA LYS A 20 -3.72 12.59 19.62
C LYS A 20 -5.13 13.14 19.50
N ARG A 21 -5.95 12.78 20.48
CA ARG A 21 -7.35 13.23 20.63
C ARG A 21 -8.28 12.78 19.49
N SER A 22 -7.85 11.85 18.64
CA SER A 22 -8.77 11.15 17.74
C SER A 22 -9.64 10.18 18.55
N LYS A 23 -10.81 9.82 18.04
CA LYS A 23 -11.71 8.87 18.75
C LYS A 23 -11.17 7.44 18.75
N ALA A 24 -10.24 7.10 17.86
CA ALA A 24 -9.61 5.79 17.78
C ALA A 24 -8.15 5.78 18.27
N GLU A 25 -7.71 6.86 18.94
CA GLU A 25 -6.36 6.93 19.50
C GLU A 25 -6.02 5.66 20.31
N GLY A 26 -4.86 5.07 19.98
CA GLY A 26 -4.41 3.85 20.66
C GLY A 26 -5.14 2.56 20.25
N GLY A 27 -5.98 2.59 19.21
CA GLY A 27 -6.75 1.42 18.74
C GLY A 27 -5.92 0.21 18.30
N GLY A 28 -4.63 0.40 18.05
CA GLY A 28 -3.65 -0.67 17.87
C GLY A 28 -3.58 -1.22 16.45
N TRP A 29 -2.67 -2.21 16.29
CA TRP A 29 -2.29 -2.77 14.99
C TRP A 29 -3.44 -3.46 14.25
N MET A 30 -4.34 -4.12 15.00
CA MET A 30 -5.52 -4.77 14.41
C MET A 30 -6.41 -3.78 13.66
N VAL A 31 -6.65 -2.61 14.24
CA VAL A 31 -7.45 -1.55 13.60
C VAL A 31 -6.76 -1.03 12.34
N ILE A 32 -5.44 -0.79 12.40
CA ILE A 32 -4.64 -0.35 11.26
C ILE A 32 -4.69 -1.39 10.13
N ALA A 33 -4.41 -2.65 10.42
CA ALA A 33 -4.41 -3.71 9.41
C ALA A 33 -5.80 -3.91 8.78
N SER A 34 -6.86 -3.86 9.58
CA SER A 34 -8.24 -3.94 9.08
C SER A 34 -8.60 -2.74 8.20
N GLY A 35 -8.25 -1.53 8.62
CA GLY A 35 -8.50 -0.34 7.84
C GLY A 35 -7.78 -0.35 6.49
N TRP A 36 -6.53 -0.81 6.43
CA TRP A 36 -5.80 -1.00 5.18
C TRP A 36 -6.46 -2.03 4.26
N ALA A 37 -6.97 -3.13 4.81
CA ALA A 37 -7.71 -4.13 4.01
C ALA A 37 -8.94 -3.51 3.35
N PHE A 38 -9.78 -2.79 4.11
CA PHE A 38 -10.94 -2.09 3.56
C PHE A 38 -10.57 -0.94 2.62
N ALA A 39 -9.44 -0.26 2.85
CA ALA A 39 -8.91 0.76 1.96
C ALA A 39 -8.55 0.17 0.59
N VAL A 40 -7.90 -1.00 0.57
CA VAL A 40 -7.61 -1.74 -0.67
C VAL A 40 -8.91 -2.12 -1.38
N MET A 41 -9.86 -2.70 -0.67
CA MET A 41 -11.16 -3.08 -1.24
C MET A 41 -11.87 -1.88 -1.90
N ALA A 42 -12.01 -0.78 -1.17
CA ALA A 42 -12.66 0.43 -1.66
C ALA A 42 -11.91 1.03 -2.86
N GLY A 43 -10.58 1.05 -2.81
CA GLY A 43 -9.73 1.53 -3.89
C GLY A 43 -9.87 0.69 -5.16
N VAL A 44 -9.89 -0.65 -5.03
CA VAL A 44 -10.07 -1.57 -6.18
C VAL A 44 -11.45 -1.41 -6.79
N PHE A 45 -12.53 -1.40 -6.00
CA PHE A 45 -13.88 -1.14 -6.51
C PHE A 45 -13.96 0.20 -7.24
N THR A 46 -13.38 1.26 -6.64
CA THR A 46 -13.33 2.57 -7.29
C THR A 46 -12.57 2.53 -8.61
N ALA A 47 -11.41 1.87 -8.66
CA ALA A 47 -10.63 1.77 -9.89
C ALA A 47 -11.41 1.06 -11.01
N ILE A 48 -12.05 -0.06 -10.69
CA ILE A 48 -12.88 -0.82 -11.66
C ILE A 48 -14.03 0.03 -12.14
N ALA A 49 -14.79 0.65 -11.25
CA ALA A 49 -15.95 1.48 -11.59
C ALA A 49 -15.60 2.67 -12.51
N TYR A 50 -14.38 3.18 -12.40
CA TYR A 50 -13.86 4.29 -13.21
C TYR A 50 -12.95 3.84 -14.38
N GLY A 51 -13.11 2.60 -14.85
CA GLY A 51 -12.55 2.13 -16.11
C GLY A 51 -11.18 1.45 -16.07
N SER A 52 -10.62 1.19 -14.89
CA SER A 52 -9.39 0.40 -14.75
C SER A 52 -9.73 -1.07 -14.48
N SER A 53 -9.86 -1.87 -15.53
CA SER A 53 -10.23 -3.30 -15.41
C SER A 53 -9.22 -4.11 -14.56
N ASP A 54 -7.94 -3.80 -14.65
CA ASP A 54 -6.89 -4.49 -13.89
C ASP A 54 -6.81 -4.00 -12.44
N ALA A 55 -7.28 -2.77 -12.19
CA ALA A 55 -7.33 -2.11 -10.88
C ALA A 55 -6.03 -2.20 -10.07
N HIS A 56 -4.87 -2.16 -10.73
CA HIS A 56 -3.58 -2.13 -10.05
C HIS A 56 -3.42 -0.78 -9.35
N LEU A 57 -3.41 -0.79 -8.01
CA LEU A 57 -3.19 0.40 -7.17
C LEU A 57 -1.77 0.46 -6.62
N ASN A 58 -0.86 -0.33 -7.24
CA ASN A 58 0.45 -0.67 -6.69
C ASN A 58 1.46 -0.90 -7.82
N PRO A 59 2.55 -0.12 -7.91
CA PRO A 59 3.59 -0.33 -8.91
C PRO A 59 4.23 -1.73 -8.86
N ALA A 60 4.34 -2.32 -7.65
CA ALA A 60 4.91 -3.66 -7.49
C ALA A 60 3.97 -4.77 -8.03
N VAL A 61 2.67 -4.58 -7.91
CA VAL A 61 1.68 -5.47 -8.57
C VAL A 61 1.74 -5.27 -10.08
N THR A 62 1.83 -4.02 -10.54
CA THR A 62 1.91 -3.71 -11.97
C THR A 62 3.14 -4.34 -12.63
N ILE A 63 4.33 -4.23 -12.00
CA ILE A 63 5.55 -4.87 -12.53
C ILE A 63 5.45 -6.40 -12.46
N GLY A 64 4.89 -6.95 -11.38
CA GLY A 64 4.70 -8.39 -11.22
C GLY A 64 3.88 -9.00 -12.35
N PHE A 65 2.72 -8.42 -12.66
CA PHE A 65 1.90 -8.90 -13.78
C PHE A 65 2.50 -8.57 -15.15
N ALA A 66 3.23 -7.46 -15.31
CA ALA A 66 3.97 -7.17 -16.54
C ALA A 66 5.05 -8.22 -16.81
N VAL A 67 5.79 -8.67 -15.80
CA VAL A 67 6.79 -9.73 -15.90
C VAL A 67 6.12 -11.08 -16.18
N SER A 68 5.03 -11.40 -15.51
CA SER A 68 4.29 -12.65 -15.70
C SER A 68 3.77 -12.81 -17.14
N THR A 69 3.18 -11.76 -17.68
CA THR A 69 2.56 -11.76 -19.02
C THR A 69 3.52 -11.39 -20.15
N GLY A 70 4.63 -10.71 -19.85
CA GLY A 70 5.55 -10.13 -20.84
C GLY A 70 5.07 -8.78 -21.41
N HIS A 71 3.99 -8.19 -20.91
CA HIS A 71 3.38 -6.96 -21.42
C HIS A 71 3.61 -5.77 -20.49
N PHE A 72 4.49 -4.83 -20.88
CA PHE A 72 4.90 -3.68 -20.06
C PHE A 72 4.19 -2.35 -20.43
N ALA A 73 3.35 -2.32 -21.44
CA ALA A 73 2.74 -1.08 -21.95
C ALA A 73 1.96 -0.28 -20.89
N LYS A 74 1.34 -0.97 -19.93
CA LYS A 74 0.58 -0.34 -18.84
C LYS A 74 1.48 0.16 -17.69
N PHE A 75 2.75 -0.24 -17.60
CA PHE A 75 3.58 0.06 -16.43
C PHE A 75 3.75 1.56 -16.18
N ALA A 76 4.23 2.31 -17.18
CA ALA A 76 4.49 3.73 -17.03
C ALA A 76 3.23 4.56 -16.76
N PRO A 77 2.12 4.44 -17.52
CA PRO A 77 0.90 5.19 -17.24
C PRO A 77 0.28 4.83 -15.87
N TYR A 78 0.34 3.55 -15.46
CA TYR A 78 -0.15 3.14 -14.14
C TYR A 78 0.71 3.71 -13.03
N LEU A 79 2.05 3.67 -13.16
CA LEU A 79 2.97 4.26 -12.18
C LEU A 79 2.65 5.74 -11.93
N VAL A 80 2.50 6.53 -12.99
CA VAL A 80 2.18 7.97 -12.88
C VAL A 80 0.83 8.17 -12.20
N ALA A 81 -0.19 7.45 -12.63
CA ALA A 81 -1.54 7.56 -12.06
C ALA A 81 -1.59 7.12 -10.58
N GLN A 82 -0.86 6.07 -10.22
CA GLN A 82 -0.75 5.57 -8.85
C GLN A 82 -0.04 6.58 -7.95
N MET A 83 1.09 7.14 -8.40
CA MET A 83 1.83 8.16 -7.65
C MET A 83 1.01 9.43 -7.44
N ALA A 84 0.38 9.94 -8.49
CA ALA A 84 -0.49 11.12 -8.41
C ALA A 84 -1.69 10.89 -7.49
N GLY A 85 -2.33 9.71 -7.59
CA GLY A 85 -3.43 9.33 -6.72
C GLY A 85 -3.01 9.22 -5.27
N ALA A 86 -1.85 8.60 -4.99
CA ALA A 86 -1.33 8.46 -3.64
C ALA A 86 -1.00 9.82 -3.01
N PHE A 87 -0.34 10.69 -3.75
CA PHE A 87 -0.05 12.06 -3.32
C PHE A 87 -1.33 12.84 -2.99
N ALA A 88 -2.33 12.80 -3.88
CA ALA A 88 -3.60 13.48 -3.66
C ALA A 88 -4.37 12.90 -2.46
N GLY A 89 -4.37 11.57 -2.27
CA GLY A 89 -4.98 10.93 -1.10
C GLY A 89 -4.36 11.41 0.21
N ALA A 90 -3.03 11.51 0.26
CA ALA A 90 -2.31 12.01 1.43
C ALA A 90 -2.62 13.48 1.76
N ILE A 91 -2.81 14.34 0.75
CA ILE A 91 -3.30 15.71 0.96
C ILE A 91 -4.67 15.70 1.64
N LEU A 92 -5.57 14.83 1.20
CA LEU A 92 -6.90 14.72 1.80
C LEU A 92 -6.85 14.21 3.25
N VAL A 93 -5.94 13.28 3.58
CA VAL A 93 -5.69 12.86 4.96
C VAL A 93 -5.20 14.05 5.80
N TRP A 94 -4.22 14.81 5.30
CA TRP A 94 -3.74 15.99 5.99
C TRP A 94 -4.86 16.99 6.27
N LEU A 95 -5.71 17.28 5.28
CA LEU A 95 -6.87 18.18 5.44
C LEU A 95 -7.89 17.63 6.44
N HIS A 96 -8.18 16.33 6.41
CA HIS A 96 -9.17 15.71 7.28
C HIS A 96 -8.78 15.77 8.76
N PHE A 97 -7.48 15.67 9.06
CA PHE A 97 -6.96 15.66 10.42
C PHE A 97 -6.31 17.01 10.85
N LEU A 98 -6.61 18.13 10.18
CA LEU A 98 -5.97 19.42 10.42
C LEU A 98 -5.77 19.78 11.91
N PRO A 99 -6.79 19.72 12.79
CA PRO A 99 -6.63 20.11 14.19
C PRO A 99 -5.80 19.11 15.01
N HIS A 100 -5.67 17.86 14.55
CA HIS A 100 -4.97 16.81 15.29
C HIS A 100 -3.44 16.90 15.16
N TRP A 101 -2.92 17.50 14.07
CA TRP A 101 -1.49 17.64 13.87
C TRP A 101 -0.82 18.48 14.96
N GLU A 102 -1.44 19.56 15.39
CA GLU A 102 -0.95 20.42 16.48
C GLU A 102 -1.02 19.72 17.85
N GLN A 103 -2.00 18.84 18.04
CA GLN A 103 -2.20 18.11 19.29
C GLN A 103 -1.24 16.93 19.46
N THR A 104 -0.54 16.54 18.41
CA THR A 104 0.38 15.38 18.40
C THR A 104 1.82 15.91 18.45
N PRO A 105 2.51 15.84 19.60
CA PRO A 105 3.88 16.36 19.69
C PRO A 105 4.93 15.46 19.02
N ASP A 106 4.67 14.16 18.90
CA ASP A 106 5.60 13.18 18.35
C ASP A 106 5.68 13.28 16.82
N GLU A 107 6.86 13.63 16.31
CA GLU A 107 7.14 13.75 14.88
C GLU A 107 7.08 12.41 14.14
N GLY A 108 7.48 11.33 14.81
CA GLY A 108 7.45 9.98 14.25
C GLY A 108 6.04 9.47 14.01
N LEU A 109 5.10 9.75 14.93
CA LEU A 109 3.69 9.42 14.76
C LEU A 109 3.06 10.20 13.59
N LYS A 110 3.45 11.47 13.41
CA LYS A 110 3.01 12.27 12.25
C LYS A 110 3.53 11.68 10.94
N LEU A 111 4.81 11.33 10.88
CA LEU A 111 5.40 10.71 9.70
C LEU A 111 4.74 9.36 9.38
N ALA A 112 4.46 8.54 10.40
CA ALA A 112 3.82 7.23 10.24
C ALA A 112 2.40 7.31 9.65
N CYS A 113 1.72 8.46 9.75
CA CYS A 113 0.45 8.70 9.07
C CYS A 113 0.57 8.84 7.55
N PHE A 114 1.77 8.99 7.01
CA PHE A 114 2.04 9.17 5.58
C PHE A 114 2.80 7.99 4.98
N CYS A 115 3.86 7.52 5.65
CA CYS A 115 4.75 6.53 5.07
C CYS A 115 5.27 5.55 6.12
N THR A 116 5.84 4.45 5.66
CA THR A 116 6.30 3.39 6.54
C THR A 116 7.67 3.69 7.14
N ALA A 117 7.86 3.18 8.36
CA ALA A 117 9.15 3.13 9.05
C ALA A 117 9.31 1.75 9.72
N PRO A 118 10.54 1.26 9.90
CA PRO A 118 10.76 -0.05 10.49
C PRO A 118 10.65 0.01 12.02
N ALA A 119 10.12 -1.06 12.62
CA ALA A 119 10.15 -1.24 14.07
C ALA A 119 11.60 -1.34 14.58
N ILE A 120 12.46 -2.02 13.82
CA ILE A 120 13.90 -2.10 14.06
C ILE A 120 14.63 -1.73 12.77
N ARG A 121 15.42 -0.66 12.80
CA ARG A 121 16.12 -0.17 11.61
C ARG A 121 17.36 -1.04 11.30
N ARG A 122 17.16 -2.03 10.44
CA ARG A 122 18.22 -2.84 9.83
C ARG A 122 17.92 -2.99 8.33
N PHE A 123 18.59 -2.18 7.52
CA PHE A 123 18.29 -1.98 6.10
C PHE A 123 18.13 -3.30 5.32
N GLY A 124 19.10 -4.23 5.40
CA GLY A 124 19.03 -5.51 4.70
C GLY A 124 17.86 -6.39 5.15
N ALA A 125 17.61 -6.48 6.47
CA ALA A 125 16.49 -7.25 7.01
C ALA A 125 15.14 -6.63 6.62
N ASN A 126 15.05 -5.29 6.69
CA ASN A 126 13.83 -4.59 6.29
C ASN A 126 13.54 -4.73 4.79
N LEU A 127 14.59 -4.71 3.94
CA LEU A 127 14.45 -4.95 2.51
C LEU A 127 13.92 -6.37 2.23
N ILE A 128 14.45 -7.38 2.92
CA ILE A 128 13.96 -8.77 2.82
C ILE A 128 12.50 -8.87 3.24
N SER A 129 12.10 -8.20 4.32
CA SER A 129 10.70 -8.18 4.79
C SER A 129 9.76 -7.63 3.72
N GLU A 130 10.11 -6.51 3.08
CA GLU A 130 9.31 -5.92 2.00
C GLU A 130 9.28 -6.78 0.74
N ILE A 131 10.40 -7.44 0.38
CA ILE A 131 10.46 -8.40 -0.72
C ILE A 131 9.50 -9.57 -0.46
N LEU A 132 9.57 -10.19 0.72
CA LEU A 132 8.74 -11.34 1.09
C LEU A 132 7.25 -10.99 1.13
N GLY A 133 6.88 -9.87 1.78
CA GLY A 133 5.49 -9.43 1.84
C GLY A 133 4.89 -9.17 0.46
N THR A 134 5.66 -8.56 -0.44
CA THR A 134 5.21 -8.27 -1.80
C THR A 134 5.20 -9.52 -2.69
N LEU A 135 6.17 -10.41 -2.52
CA LEU A 135 6.18 -11.71 -3.20
C LEU A 135 4.90 -12.49 -2.90
N VAL A 136 4.53 -12.60 -1.61
CA VAL A 136 3.28 -13.24 -1.17
C VAL A 136 2.08 -12.54 -1.79
N LEU A 137 2.05 -11.19 -1.78
CA LEU A 137 0.96 -10.42 -2.38
C LEU A 137 0.76 -10.81 -3.85
N VAL A 138 1.81 -10.74 -4.68
CA VAL A 138 1.70 -10.99 -6.13
C VAL A 138 1.35 -12.45 -6.43
N LEU A 139 1.98 -13.41 -5.74
CA LEU A 139 1.67 -14.83 -5.92
C LEU A 139 0.22 -15.17 -5.58
N VAL A 140 -0.27 -14.67 -4.44
CA VAL A 140 -1.63 -15.01 -4.00
C VAL A 140 -2.69 -14.27 -4.82
N VAL A 141 -2.43 -13.01 -5.24
CA VAL A 141 -3.32 -12.34 -6.22
C VAL A 141 -3.37 -13.15 -7.51
N GLY A 142 -2.22 -13.61 -8.04
CA GLY A 142 -2.20 -14.50 -9.20
C GLY A 142 -2.98 -15.79 -9.00
N ALA A 143 -2.91 -16.40 -7.82
CA ALA A 143 -3.68 -17.60 -7.48
C ALA A 143 -5.19 -17.32 -7.40
N ILE A 144 -5.61 -16.23 -6.76
CA ILE A 144 -7.03 -15.84 -6.65
C ILE A 144 -7.71 -15.75 -8.03
N PHE A 145 -7.00 -15.21 -9.01
CA PHE A 145 -7.52 -15.03 -10.38
C PHE A 145 -7.14 -16.16 -11.34
N SER A 146 -6.53 -17.23 -10.84
CA SER A 146 -6.09 -18.37 -11.64
C SER A 146 -7.28 -19.27 -12.00
N LYS A 147 -7.29 -19.78 -13.25
CA LYS A 147 -8.27 -20.79 -13.71
C LYS A 147 -8.14 -22.13 -12.96
N ALA A 148 -7.01 -22.40 -12.32
CA ALA A 148 -6.84 -23.57 -11.47
C ALA A 148 -7.63 -23.51 -10.17
N VAL A 149 -7.97 -22.31 -9.70
CA VAL A 149 -8.81 -22.08 -8.51
C VAL A 149 -10.29 -21.98 -8.88
N ALA A 150 -10.60 -21.27 -9.98
CA ALA A 150 -11.96 -21.17 -10.50
C ALA A 150 -11.90 -20.92 -12.01
N ASP A 151 -12.60 -21.73 -12.81
CA ASP A 151 -12.58 -21.70 -14.29
C ASP A 151 -12.86 -20.30 -14.86
N SER A 152 -13.78 -19.56 -14.24
CA SER A 152 -14.17 -18.19 -14.63
C SER A 152 -13.55 -17.10 -13.74
N GLY A 153 -12.62 -17.46 -12.84
CA GLY A 153 -12.12 -16.58 -11.79
C GLY A 153 -13.13 -16.37 -10.65
N PRO A 154 -12.87 -15.45 -9.72
CA PRO A 154 -13.79 -15.11 -8.63
C PRO A 154 -15.14 -14.64 -9.16
N ALA A 155 -16.23 -14.98 -8.48
CA ALA A 155 -17.55 -14.45 -8.79
C ALA A 155 -17.53 -12.92 -8.90
N SER A 156 -18.43 -12.36 -9.73
CA SER A 156 -18.48 -10.92 -9.98
C SER A 156 -18.55 -10.13 -8.66
N GLY A 157 -17.65 -9.16 -8.51
CA GLY A 157 -17.54 -8.34 -7.30
C GLY A 157 -16.79 -8.99 -6.12
N LEU A 158 -16.48 -10.29 -6.13
CA LEU A 158 -15.77 -10.96 -5.04
C LEU A 158 -14.25 -10.71 -5.08
N GLY A 159 -13.67 -10.49 -6.26
CA GLY A 159 -12.23 -10.27 -6.43
C GLY A 159 -11.65 -9.21 -5.49
N PRO A 160 -12.20 -7.98 -5.44
CA PRO A 160 -11.73 -6.94 -4.54
C PRO A 160 -11.77 -7.32 -3.06
N TYR A 161 -12.78 -8.06 -2.63
CA TYR A 161 -12.89 -8.57 -1.27
C TYR A 161 -11.79 -9.59 -0.94
N LEU A 162 -11.52 -10.53 -1.83
CA LEU A 162 -10.46 -11.53 -1.65
C LEU A 162 -9.08 -10.88 -1.59
N VAL A 163 -8.80 -9.89 -2.44
CA VAL A 163 -7.54 -9.13 -2.39
C VAL A 163 -7.42 -8.36 -1.08
N ALA A 164 -8.51 -7.77 -0.58
CA ALA A 164 -8.52 -7.11 0.72
C ALA A 164 -8.23 -8.08 1.88
N ALA A 165 -8.84 -9.26 1.87
CA ALA A 165 -8.60 -10.30 2.86
C ALA A 165 -7.13 -10.76 2.85
N LEU A 166 -6.53 -10.89 1.66
CA LEU A 166 -5.10 -11.18 1.52
C LEU A 166 -4.24 -10.08 2.15
N VAL A 167 -4.50 -8.80 1.83
CA VAL A 167 -3.76 -7.67 2.40
C VAL A 167 -3.92 -7.62 3.92
N TRP A 168 -5.10 -7.93 4.43
CA TRP A 168 -5.32 -8.07 5.87
C TRP A 168 -4.44 -9.16 6.49
N GLY A 169 -4.40 -10.36 5.88
CA GLY A 169 -3.55 -11.46 6.31
C GLY A 169 -2.06 -11.10 6.31
N ILE A 170 -1.58 -10.42 5.24
CA ILE A 170 -0.20 -9.94 5.18
C ILE A 170 0.07 -8.92 6.29
N GLY A 171 -0.83 -7.97 6.51
CA GLY A 171 -0.69 -6.95 7.56
C GLY A 171 -0.60 -7.55 8.95
N LEU A 172 -1.45 -8.54 9.26
CA LEU A 172 -1.48 -9.23 10.54
C LEU A 172 -0.24 -10.11 10.77
N SER A 173 0.25 -10.78 9.72
CA SER A 173 1.30 -11.80 9.83
C SER A 173 2.71 -11.26 9.58
N LEU A 174 2.88 -10.35 8.62
CA LEU A 174 4.18 -9.88 8.14
C LEU A 174 4.40 -8.37 8.36
N GLY A 175 3.38 -7.63 8.77
CA GLY A 175 3.43 -6.17 8.84
C GLY A 175 4.24 -5.60 9.99
N GLY A 176 4.46 -6.35 11.07
CA GLY A 176 5.08 -5.86 12.29
C GLY A 176 6.54 -5.43 12.18
N THR A 177 7.25 -5.82 11.13
CA THR A 177 8.68 -5.49 10.93
C THR A 177 8.92 -4.13 10.30
N THR A 178 8.14 -3.78 9.26
CA THR A 178 8.37 -2.62 8.40
C THR A 178 7.13 -1.75 8.18
N GLY A 179 5.98 -2.16 8.69
CA GLY A 179 4.71 -1.55 8.34
C GLY A 179 4.16 -2.03 6.99
N TYR A 180 4.69 -3.12 6.45
CA TYR A 180 4.26 -3.76 5.19
C TYR A 180 3.86 -2.77 4.10
N ALA A 181 4.80 -1.93 3.69
CA ALA A 181 4.53 -0.99 2.60
C ALA A 181 4.01 -1.73 1.37
N ILE A 182 4.70 -2.79 0.97
CA ILE A 182 4.38 -3.71 -0.16
C ILE A 182 3.88 -3.00 -1.43
N ASN A 183 3.99 -1.67 -1.47
CA ASN A 183 3.47 -0.79 -2.50
C ASN A 183 4.30 0.50 -2.57
N PRO A 184 5.12 0.71 -3.60
CA PRO A 184 5.93 1.91 -3.74
C PRO A 184 5.11 3.21 -3.78
N ALA A 185 3.91 3.19 -4.37
CA ALA A 185 3.08 4.39 -4.43
C ALA A 185 2.49 4.75 -3.06
N ARG A 186 2.15 3.74 -2.26
CA ARG A 186 1.63 3.89 -0.89
C ARG A 186 2.66 4.50 0.07
N ASP A 187 3.96 4.38 -0.21
CA ASP A 187 5.00 5.01 0.60
C ASP A 187 5.48 6.33 -0.03
N PHE A 188 5.92 6.31 -1.28
CA PHE A 188 6.55 7.46 -1.92
C PHE A 188 5.60 8.65 -2.09
N GLY A 189 4.37 8.43 -2.56
CA GLY A 189 3.40 9.52 -2.77
C GLY A 189 3.08 10.29 -1.49
N PRO A 190 2.67 9.61 -0.41
CA PRO A 190 2.44 10.24 0.88
C PRO A 190 3.70 10.80 1.54
N ARG A 191 4.86 10.16 1.39
CA ARG A 191 6.15 10.68 1.88
C ARG A 191 6.48 12.02 1.22
N LEU A 192 6.25 12.13 -0.08
CA LEU A 192 6.39 13.39 -0.81
C LEU A 192 5.39 14.43 -0.31
N ALA A 193 4.14 14.05 -0.05
CA ALA A 193 3.15 14.93 0.53
C ALA A 193 3.57 15.42 1.92
N HIS A 194 4.06 14.54 2.79
CA HIS A 194 4.62 14.93 4.09
C HIS A 194 5.77 15.93 3.94
N ALA A 195 6.65 15.75 2.96
CA ALA A 195 7.75 16.68 2.73
C ALA A 195 7.27 18.08 2.35
N LEU A 196 6.24 18.18 1.52
CA LEU A 196 5.77 19.43 0.92
C LEU A 196 4.68 20.15 1.75
N LEU A 197 3.82 19.38 2.46
CA LEU A 197 2.69 19.96 3.19
C LEU A 197 3.16 20.64 4.49
N PRO A 198 2.47 21.72 4.92
CA PRO A 198 2.75 22.41 6.17
C PRO A 198 2.12 21.67 7.36
N VAL A 199 2.55 20.42 7.60
CA VAL A 199 2.09 19.65 8.76
C VAL A 199 2.68 20.28 10.02
N ALA A 200 1.81 20.69 10.96
CA ALA A 200 2.23 21.38 12.16
C ALA A 200 3.19 20.54 13.02
N GLY A 201 4.38 21.08 13.28
CA GLY A 201 5.42 20.43 14.10
C GLY A 201 5.90 19.09 13.53
N LYS A 202 5.94 18.93 12.20
CA LYS A 202 6.50 17.74 11.58
C LYS A 202 8.03 17.73 11.67
N GLY A 203 8.60 16.53 11.70
CA GLY A 203 10.04 16.28 11.53
C GLY A 203 10.42 16.02 10.07
N PRO A 204 11.63 15.46 9.85
CA PRO A 204 12.10 15.06 8.52
C PRO A 204 11.27 13.91 7.94
N SER A 205 11.21 13.84 6.60
CA SER A 205 10.43 12.81 5.88
C SER A 205 11.16 11.48 5.71
N ASP A 206 12.29 11.28 6.37
CA ASP A 206 13.11 10.04 6.39
C ASP A 206 13.38 9.44 4.99
N TRP A 207 13.86 10.28 4.07
CA TRP A 207 14.20 9.86 2.70
C TRP A 207 15.26 8.76 2.64
N GLY A 208 16.14 8.67 3.65
CA GLY A 208 17.13 7.60 3.73
C GLY A 208 16.53 6.21 3.84
N TYR A 209 15.32 6.08 4.40
CA TYR A 209 14.61 4.82 4.48
C TYR A 209 13.74 4.51 3.23
N ALA A 210 13.36 5.53 2.46
CA ALA A 210 12.45 5.40 1.32
C ALA A 210 12.86 4.32 0.29
N VAL A 211 14.16 4.04 0.18
CA VAL A 211 14.69 3.00 -0.71
C VAL A 211 14.13 1.62 -0.40
N VAL A 212 13.89 1.31 0.88
CA VAL A 212 13.36 0.00 1.32
C VAL A 212 11.93 -0.23 0.82
N PRO A 213 10.94 0.63 1.14
CA PRO A 213 9.56 0.47 0.69
C PRO A 213 9.35 0.72 -0.81
N ILE A 214 10.39 1.17 -1.54
CA ILE A 214 10.35 1.29 -3.01
C ILE A 214 10.97 0.05 -3.65
N LEU A 215 12.25 -0.25 -3.38
CA LEU A 215 12.97 -1.33 -4.04
C LEU A 215 12.52 -2.71 -3.57
N GLY A 216 12.25 -2.89 -2.28
CA GLY A 216 11.78 -4.16 -1.73
C GLY A 216 10.53 -4.66 -2.46
N PRO A 217 9.46 -3.87 -2.51
CA PRO A 217 8.26 -4.26 -3.24
C PRO A 217 8.47 -4.46 -4.74
N LEU A 218 9.26 -3.64 -5.43
CA LEU A 218 9.54 -3.84 -6.86
C LEU A 218 10.26 -5.16 -7.12
N ILE A 219 11.25 -5.50 -6.30
CA ILE A 219 11.96 -6.78 -6.38
C ILE A 219 11.00 -7.94 -6.08
N GLY A 220 10.25 -7.87 -4.98
CA GLY A 220 9.28 -8.89 -4.58
C GLY A 220 8.19 -9.11 -5.64
N GLY A 221 7.68 -8.02 -6.23
CA GLY A 221 6.72 -8.05 -7.32
C GLY A 221 7.28 -8.71 -8.58
N GLY A 222 8.50 -8.32 -8.99
CA GLY A 222 9.20 -8.93 -10.12
C GLY A 222 9.44 -10.42 -9.93
N LEU A 223 9.93 -10.84 -8.77
CA LEU A 223 10.12 -12.27 -8.43
C LEU A 223 8.78 -13.03 -8.44
N GLY A 224 7.72 -12.45 -7.87
CA GLY A 224 6.37 -13.03 -7.92
C GLY A 224 5.89 -13.22 -9.36
N GLY A 225 6.11 -12.24 -10.21
CA GLY A 225 5.77 -12.32 -11.64
C GLY A 225 6.54 -13.41 -12.38
N LEU A 226 7.83 -13.57 -12.08
CA LEU A 226 8.64 -14.67 -12.64
C LEU A 226 8.13 -16.05 -12.23
N LEU A 227 7.77 -16.22 -10.95
CA LEU A 227 7.21 -17.48 -10.46
C LEU A 227 5.85 -17.77 -11.07
N LEU A 228 4.95 -16.78 -11.17
CA LEU A 228 3.66 -16.94 -11.86
C LEU A 228 3.86 -17.38 -13.31
N ARG A 229 4.81 -16.78 -14.02
CA ARG A 229 5.15 -17.16 -15.41
C ARG A 229 5.69 -18.59 -15.53
N ALA A 230 6.45 -19.04 -14.53
CA ALA A 230 7.01 -20.39 -14.53
C ALA A 230 5.94 -21.48 -14.30
N VAL A 231 4.94 -21.18 -13.46
CA VAL A 231 3.85 -22.11 -13.12
C VAL A 231 2.74 -22.12 -14.18
N ALA A 232 2.55 -21.02 -14.92
CA ALA A 232 1.53 -20.92 -15.97
C ALA A 232 1.90 -21.65 -17.28
N ARG A 233 3.10 -22.27 -17.34
CA ARG A 233 3.56 -23.10 -18.48
C ARG A 233 3.25 -24.55 -18.24
#